data_6fb1af99eedeba979edf19f83bd7f40a
#
_entry.id   6fb1af99eedeba979edf19f83bd7f40a
#
_cell.length_a   1.000
_cell.length_b   1.000
_cell.length_c   1.000
_cell.angle_alpha   90.00
_cell.angle_beta   90.00
_cell.angle_gamma   90.00
#
_symmetry.space_group_name_H-M   'P 1'
#
loop_
_entity.id
_entity.type
_entity.pdbx_description
1 polymer ?
#
loop_
_entity_poly.entity_id
_entity_poly.type
_entity_poly.pdbx_seq_one_letter_code
_entity_poly.pdbx_strand_id
1 'polypeptide(L)'
;MRPGEWARLVAVFAIVFAAVSVSGVVISGVFMPQPPSEQPTSPGVLAPERNLAPPPVEAGSIEINGTTSQQTILIDAAHQNTQVRDRAQVLTDVLTSNGHQVSYYNPENKIGQFENRVSEVDAIVIIAPTQRYTQAERTALNDFVNEGGRVVLFTEPKRTSVNLFGEVTTRVRTESILTSYAISAGTGYLYNLNGNVGTFQTIAATSASNQRLAENVENVTLYTSTSLTVGDEATPVLETQPTTNSSTLRSNASYTVAARHGNVVVVGDSEFLTEQNYRKGDNEELVGNLIEFLLNAD
;
A
#
# COMPACT_ATOMS: atom_id res chain seq x y z
N MET A 1 26.22 -51.39 -13.31
CA MET A 1 25.01 -51.75 -14.06
C MET A 1 25.40 -52.22 -15.46
N ARG A 2 24.88 -53.35 -15.89
CA ARG A 2 25.14 -53.89 -17.23
C ARG A 2 24.39 -53.10 -18.30
N PRO A 3 24.92 -52.90 -19.52
CA PRO A 3 24.29 -52.06 -20.54
C PRO A 3 22.80 -52.39 -20.84
N GLY A 4 22.40 -53.66 -20.64
CA GLY A 4 21.01 -54.09 -20.85
C GLY A 4 20.01 -53.68 -19.74
N GLU A 5 20.49 -53.34 -18.55
CA GLU A 5 19.62 -52.90 -17.46
C GLU A 5 19.19 -51.45 -17.65
N TRP A 6 20.05 -50.62 -18.20
CA TRP A 6 19.74 -49.25 -18.56
C TRP A 6 18.66 -49.15 -19.66
N ALA A 7 18.77 -50.00 -20.67
CA ALA A 7 17.78 -50.03 -21.75
C ALA A 7 16.38 -50.44 -21.24
N ARG A 8 16.34 -51.36 -20.27
CA ARG A 8 15.05 -51.73 -19.63
C ARG A 8 14.45 -50.62 -18.78
N LEU A 9 15.26 -49.90 -18.01
CA LEU A 9 14.81 -48.76 -17.20
C LEU A 9 14.28 -47.63 -18.09
N VAL A 10 14.96 -47.31 -19.17
CA VAL A 10 14.49 -46.27 -20.11
C VAL A 10 13.18 -46.69 -20.80
N ALA A 11 13.08 -47.97 -21.19
CA ALA A 11 11.84 -48.47 -21.79
C ALA A 11 10.66 -48.44 -20.82
N VAL A 12 10.85 -48.82 -19.56
CA VAL A 12 9.80 -48.73 -18.52
C VAL A 12 9.41 -47.30 -18.26
N PHE A 13 10.37 -46.39 -18.15
CA PHE A 13 10.11 -44.99 -17.96
C PHE A 13 9.29 -44.37 -19.13
N ALA A 14 9.66 -44.69 -20.37
CA ALA A 14 8.95 -44.24 -21.55
C ALA A 14 7.49 -44.74 -21.60
N ILE A 15 7.27 -46.02 -21.22
CA ILE A 15 5.92 -46.61 -21.17
C ILE A 15 5.07 -45.93 -20.06
N VAL A 16 5.64 -45.74 -18.88
CA VAL A 16 4.95 -45.08 -17.77
C VAL A 16 4.63 -43.63 -18.13
N PHE A 17 5.55 -42.90 -18.73
CA PHE A 17 5.34 -41.53 -19.16
C PHE A 17 4.25 -41.42 -20.23
N ALA A 18 4.26 -42.34 -21.23
CA ALA A 18 3.22 -42.39 -22.25
C ALA A 18 1.84 -42.75 -21.65
N ALA A 19 1.79 -43.69 -20.72
CA ALA A 19 0.53 -44.05 -20.03
C ALA A 19 -0.04 -42.90 -19.20
N VAL A 20 0.80 -42.19 -18.47
CA VAL A 20 0.37 -41.00 -17.69
C VAL A 20 -0.12 -39.86 -18.60
N SER A 21 0.61 -39.61 -19.72
CA SER A 21 0.21 -38.58 -20.68
C SER A 21 -1.13 -38.89 -21.35
N VAL A 22 -1.34 -40.13 -21.77
CA VAL A 22 -2.59 -40.58 -22.39
C VAL A 22 -3.75 -40.56 -21.36
N SER A 23 -3.49 -40.99 -20.11
CA SER A 23 -4.53 -40.95 -19.05
C SER A 23 -4.91 -39.50 -18.72
N GLY A 24 -3.95 -38.57 -18.69
CA GLY A 24 -4.22 -37.16 -18.48
C GLY A 24 -5.12 -36.54 -19.54
N VAL A 25 -4.87 -36.89 -20.82
CA VAL A 25 -5.71 -36.40 -21.95
C VAL A 25 -7.13 -37.03 -21.94
N VAL A 26 -7.23 -38.32 -21.63
CA VAL A 26 -8.53 -38.99 -21.59
C VAL A 26 -9.36 -38.50 -20.41
N ILE A 27 -8.77 -38.30 -19.23
CA ILE A 27 -9.51 -37.82 -18.06
C ILE A 27 -9.97 -36.37 -18.23
N SER A 28 -9.13 -35.52 -18.85
CA SER A 28 -9.50 -34.11 -19.08
C SER A 28 -10.45 -33.86 -20.24
N GLY A 29 -10.53 -34.79 -21.21
CA GLY A 29 -11.34 -34.61 -22.42
C GLY A 29 -12.67 -35.39 -22.49
N VAL A 30 -12.80 -36.53 -21.78
CA VAL A 30 -13.94 -37.43 -21.97
C VAL A 30 -14.83 -37.62 -20.74
N PHE A 31 -14.29 -37.42 -19.54
CA PHE A 31 -15.03 -37.73 -18.29
C PHE A 31 -15.41 -36.55 -17.42
N MET A 32 -14.96 -35.32 -17.73
CA MET A 32 -15.59 -34.14 -17.15
C MET A 32 -16.64 -33.64 -18.17
N PRO A 33 -17.94 -33.68 -17.85
CA PRO A 33 -18.86 -32.79 -18.54
C PRO A 33 -18.28 -31.38 -18.31
N GLN A 34 -17.82 -30.74 -19.36
CA GLN A 34 -17.53 -29.30 -19.27
C GLN A 34 -18.83 -28.70 -18.72
N PRO A 35 -18.78 -28.00 -17.57
CA PRO A 35 -19.90 -27.15 -17.25
C PRO A 35 -20.10 -26.30 -18.51
N PRO A 36 -21.35 -26.06 -18.92
CA PRO A 36 -21.60 -25.19 -20.04
C PRO A 36 -20.68 -24.00 -19.83
N SER A 37 -19.81 -23.74 -20.79
CA SER A 37 -19.03 -22.54 -20.79
C SER A 37 -20.06 -21.41 -20.81
N GLU A 38 -20.45 -20.97 -19.61
CA GLU A 38 -20.93 -19.62 -19.47
C GLU A 38 -19.75 -18.79 -19.94
N GLN A 39 -19.69 -18.58 -21.27
CA GLN A 39 -18.98 -17.44 -21.78
C GLN A 39 -19.46 -16.31 -20.90
N PRO A 40 -18.56 -15.60 -20.22
CA PRO A 40 -18.96 -14.40 -19.52
C PRO A 40 -19.65 -13.55 -20.59
N THR A 41 -20.97 -13.59 -20.58
CA THR A 41 -21.85 -12.95 -21.56
C THR A 41 -21.89 -11.44 -21.33
N SER A 42 -20.82 -10.90 -20.84
CA SER A 42 -20.63 -9.46 -20.77
C SER A 42 -19.25 -9.06 -21.29
N PRO A 43 -19.16 -8.78 -22.59
CA PRO A 43 -18.05 -7.96 -23.09
C PRO A 43 -17.97 -6.61 -22.38
N GLY A 44 -18.98 -6.25 -21.63
CA GLY A 44 -19.09 -5.01 -20.91
C GLY A 44 -18.11 -4.78 -19.75
N VAL A 45 -17.46 -5.82 -19.21
CA VAL A 45 -16.43 -5.64 -18.14
C VAL A 45 -15.14 -5.04 -18.72
N LEU A 46 -14.89 -5.26 -20.01
CA LEU A 46 -13.74 -4.72 -20.72
C LEU A 46 -14.11 -3.57 -21.68
N ALA A 47 -15.34 -3.05 -21.57
CA ALA A 47 -15.76 -1.91 -22.38
C ALA A 47 -14.95 -0.67 -21.96
N PRO A 48 -14.28 0.01 -22.92
CA PRO A 48 -13.47 1.20 -22.65
C PRO A 48 -14.24 2.29 -21.89
N GLU A 49 -15.55 2.35 -22.08
CA GLU A 49 -16.45 3.33 -21.48
C GLU A 49 -16.63 3.15 -19.96
N ARG A 50 -16.22 2.00 -19.42
CA ARG A 50 -16.29 1.70 -17.97
C ARG A 50 -15.01 2.03 -17.21
N ASN A 51 -13.92 2.27 -17.92
CA ASN A 51 -12.68 2.73 -17.34
C ASN A 51 -12.71 4.25 -17.30
N LEU A 52 -12.49 4.82 -16.13
CA LEU A 52 -12.21 6.25 -16.05
C LEU A 52 -10.93 6.53 -16.83
N ALA A 53 -10.91 7.62 -17.59
CA ALA A 53 -9.67 8.05 -18.21
C ALA A 53 -8.61 8.23 -17.10
N PRO A 54 -7.35 7.87 -17.36
CA PRO A 54 -6.29 8.22 -16.42
C PRO A 54 -6.37 9.72 -16.12
N PRO A 55 -6.27 10.13 -14.86
CA PRO A 55 -6.29 11.54 -14.53
C PRO A 55 -5.17 12.24 -15.30
N PRO A 56 -5.40 13.47 -15.78
CA PRO A 56 -4.35 14.25 -16.42
C PRO A 56 -3.16 14.38 -15.46
N VAL A 57 -1.96 14.35 -16.02
CA VAL A 57 -0.75 14.71 -15.26
C VAL A 57 -0.75 16.23 -15.20
N GLU A 58 -0.97 16.76 -14.02
CA GLU A 58 -0.95 18.21 -13.83
C GLU A 58 0.49 18.71 -13.68
N ALA A 59 0.73 19.92 -14.21
CA ALA A 59 2.02 20.59 -14.08
C ALA A 59 1.97 21.52 -12.85
N GLY A 60 1.69 20.95 -11.68
CA GLY A 60 1.65 21.67 -10.41
C GLY A 60 2.96 21.58 -9.63
N SER A 61 3.11 22.41 -8.64
CA SER A 61 4.11 22.32 -7.60
C SER A 61 3.38 22.23 -6.26
N ILE A 62 3.80 21.31 -5.40
CA ILE A 62 3.25 21.21 -4.05
C ILE A 62 3.58 22.51 -3.31
N GLU A 63 2.55 23.31 -3.04
CA GLU A 63 2.67 24.52 -2.25
C GLU A 63 2.44 24.19 -0.77
N ILE A 64 3.37 24.61 0.09
CA ILE A 64 3.24 24.46 1.54
C ILE A 64 2.93 25.84 2.13
N ASN A 65 1.81 25.93 2.80
CA ASN A 65 1.40 27.13 3.50
C ASN A 65 1.87 27.07 4.96
N GLY A 66 2.78 27.96 5.34
CA GLY A 66 2.75 28.52 6.69
C GLY A 66 3.63 27.98 7.79
N THR A 67 4.79 27.33 7.59
CA THR A 67 5.75 27.23 8.71
C THR A 67 6.96 28.13 8.51
N THR A 68 7.20 29.01 9.50
CA THR A 68 8.37 29.87 9.53
C THR A 68 9.56 29.25 10.27
N SER A 69 9.38 28.17 11.02
CA SER A 69 10.43 27.48 11.77
C SER A 69 10.89 26.21 11.05
N GLN A 70 12.19 26.00 10.98
CA GLN A 70 12.77 24.78 10.47
C GLN A 70 12.34 23.59 11.34
N GLN A 71 11.85 22.52 10.71
CA GLN A 71 11.46 21.26 11.34
C GLN A 71 12.41 20.15 10.90
N THR A 72 12.56 19.14 11.74
CA THR A 72 13.35 17.95 11.46
C THR A 72 12.43 16.73 11.33
N ILE A 73 12.46 16.10 10.16
CA ILE A 73 11.60 14.95 9.85
C ILE A 73 12.44 13.68 9.75
N LEU A 74 12.03 12.62 10.45
CA LEU A 74 12.67 11.32 10.42
C LEU A 74 11.87 10.37 9.52
N ILE A 75 12.52 9.80 8.51
CA ILE A 75 11.94 8.76 7.66
C ILE A 75 12.49 7.41 8.11
N ASP A 76 11.61 6.49 8.51
CA ASP A 76 12.01 5.14 8.88
C ASP A 76 12.45 4.33 7.66
N ALA A 77 13.68 3.83 7.68
CA ALA A 77 14.26 2.95 6.67
C ALA A 77 14.91 1.69 7.30
N ALA A 78 14.68 1.46 8.61
CA ALA A 78 15.30 0.37 9.37
C ALA A 78 14.45 -0.89 9.44
N HIS A 79 13.15 -0.80 9.18
CA HIS A 79 12.20 -1.91 9.33
C HIS A 79 11.94 -2.63 8.00
N GLN A 80 12.99 -2.76 7.16
CA GLN A 80 12.90 -3.38 5.82
C GLN A 80 11.76 -2.76 4.98
N ASN A 81 11.67 -1.45 5.04
CA ASN A 81 10.64 -0.66 4.39
C ASN A 81 10.72 -0.82 2.87
N THR A 82 9.60 -1.16 2.25
CA THR A 82 9.54 -1.43 0.83
C THR A 82 9.73 -0.14 0.03
N GLN A 83 10.80 -0.07 -0.80
CA GLN A 83 11.06 1.07 -1.70
C GLN A 83 10.99 2.44 -1.02
N VAL A 84 11.40 2.54 0.24
CA VAL A 84 11.23 3.76 1.04
C VAL A 84 11.84 5.00 0.39
N ARG A 85 12.98 4.86 -0.29
CA ARG A 85 13.64 6.01 -0.92
C ARG A 85 12.85 6.56 -2.10
N ASP A 86 12.34 5.69 -2.97
CA ASP A 86 11.54 6.10 -4.14
C ASP A 86 10.20 6.72 -3.70
N ARG A 87 9.57 6.12 -2.69
CA ARG A 87 8.27 6.58 -2.16
C ARG A 87 8.39 7.85 -1.32
N ALA A 88 9.50 8.05 -0.62
CA ALA A 88 9.74 9.24 0.17
C ALA A 88 10.39 10.38 -0.61
N GLN A 89 10.77 10.19 -1.88
CA GLN A 89 11.53 11.18 -2.64
C GLN A 89 10.78 12.49 -2.77
N VAL A 90 9.52 12.47 -3.21
CA VAL A 90 8.71 13.68 -3.36
C VAL A 90 8.56 14.43 -2.03
N LEU A 91 8.26 13.71 -0.93
CA LEU A 91 8.20 14.29 0.41
C LEU A 91 9.53 14.93 0.81
N THR A 92 10.65 14.24 0.56
CA THR A 92 12.00 14.72 0.89
C THR A 92 12.33 15.98 0.10
N ASP A 93 12.06 15.99 -1.20
CA ASP A 93 12.38 17.11 -2.09
C ASP A 93 11.58 18.36 -1.72
N VAL A 94 10.28 18.19 -1.46
CA VAL A 94 9.41 19.30 -1.05
C VAL A 94 9.83 19.85 0.32
N LEU A 95 10.06 18.99 1.31
CA LEU A 95 10.46 19.41 2.65
C LEU A 95 11.82 20.14 2.62
N THR A 96 12.81 19.58 1.93
CA THR A 96 14.15 20.18 1.87
C THR A 96 14.20 21.49 1.07
N SER A 97 13.43 21.59 -0.02
CA SER A 97 13.32 22.83 -0.80
C SER A 97 12.64 23.97 -0.01
N ASN A 98 11.82 23.62 0.99
CA ASN A 98 11.20 24.58 1.92
C ASN A 98 12.01 24.80 3.21
N GLY A 99 13.26 24.32 3.28
CA GLY A 99 14.19 24.61 4.35
C GLY A 99 14.10 23.71 5.58
N HIS A 100 13.32 22.62 5.51
CA HIS A 100 13.23 21.62 6.57
C HIS A 100 14.35 20.58 6.46
N GLN A 101 14.66 19.89 7.55
CA GLN A 101 15.66 18.82 7.57
C GLN A 101 14.97 17.45 7.46
N VAL A 102 15.48 16.61 6.57
CA VAL A 102 15.02 15.23 6.42
C VAL A 102 16.17 14.27 6.70
N SER A 103 15.95 13.32 7.59
CA SER A 103 16.92 12.29 7.93
C SER A 103 16.29 10.90 7.80
N TYR A 104 17.11 9.90 7.45
CA TYR A 104 16.68 8.52 7.36
C TYR A 104 17.22 7.72 8.55
N TYR A 105 16.33 7.02 9.24
CA TYR A 105 16.70 6.04 10.24
C TYR A 105 17.11 4.73 9.56
N ASN A 106 18.41 4.42 9.55
CA ASN A 106 18.99 3.26 8.87
C ASN A 106 19.44 2.18 9.86
N PRO A 107 19.45 0.89 9.44
CA PRO A 107 19.60 -0.26 10.33
C PRO A 107 21.01 -0.56 10.84
N GLU A 108 22.04 0.17 10.44
CA GLU A 108 23.43 -0.25 10.68
C GLU A 108 23.86 -0.32 12.16
N ASN A 109 23.07 0.28 13.08
CA ASN A 109 23.34 0.25 14.52
C ASN A 109 22.06 0.31 15.35
N LYS A 110 21.39 -0.81 15.55
CA LYS A 110 19.97 -0.87 15.93
C LYS A 110 19.59 -0.87 17.41
N ILE A 111 20.50 -1.10 18.35
CA ILE A 111 20.12 -1.28 19.75
C ILE A 111 20.04 0.09 20.44
N GLY A 112 18.84 0.49 20.86
CA GLY A 112 18.61 1.74 21.61
C GLY A 112 18.73 3.03 20.79
N GLN A 113 18.75 2.94 19.45
CA GLN A 113 18.92 4.12 18.59
C GLN A 113 17.61 4.73 18.12
N PHE A 114 16.53 3.93 17.97
CA PHE A 114 15.25 4.46 17.53
C PHE A 114 14.69 5.44 18.56
N GLU A 115 14.71 5.06 19.83
CA GLU A 115 14.22 5.86 20.94
C GLU A 115 14.97 7.21 21.03
N ASN A 116 16.28 7.18 20.85
CA ASN A 116 17.09 8.41 20.84
C ASN A 116 16.80 9.28 19.62
N ARG A 117 16.64 8.66 18.43
CA ARG A 117 16.38 9.41 17.22
C ARG A 117 15.00 10.05 17.19
N VAL A 118 13.99 9.35 17.74
CA VAL A 118 12.63 9.85 17.86
C VAL A 118 12.55 11.11 18.74
N SER A 119 13.33 11.18 19.81
CA SER A 119 13.37 12.36 20.71
C SER A 119 14.06 13.60 20.13
N GLU A 120 14.75 13.47 18.99
CA GLU A 120 15.51 14.56 18.34
C GLU A 120 14.78 15.19 17.15
N VAL A 121 13.54 14.76 16.84
CA VAL A 121 12.81 15.16 15.64
C VAL A 121 11.42 15.69 15.95
N ASP A 122 10.83 16.41 15.01
CA ASP A 122 9.50 17.00 15.17
C ASP A 122 8.40 16.14 14.56
N ALA A 123 8.75 15.35 13.52
CA ALA A 123 7.81 14.47 12.86
C ALA A 123 8.48 13.18 12.33
N ILE A 124 7.66 12.13 12.14
CA ILE A 124 8.11 10.82 11.68
C ILE A 124 7.25 10.36 10.50
N VAL A 125 7.91 9.83 9.47
CA VAL A 125 7.27 9.18 8.33
C VAL A 125 7.65 7.69 8.32
N ILE A 126 6.65 6.81 8.31
CA ILE A 126 6.80 5.36 8.27
C ILE A 126 6.16 4.84 6.99
N ILE A 127 6.94 4.22 6.09
CA ILE A 127 6.46 3.75 4.79
C ILE A 127 6.60 2.22 4.72
N ALA A 128 5.47 1.52 4.70
CA ALA A 128 5.35 0.08 4.41
C ALA A 128 6.44 -0.81 5.07
N PRO A 129 6.61 -0.78 6.41
CA PRO A 129 7.59 -1.61 7.11
C PRO A 129 7.21 -3.09 6.99
N THR A 130 8.16 -3.95 6.64
CA THR A 130 7.96 -5.42 6.58
C THR A 130 8.55 -6.15 7.78
N GLN A 131 9.34 -5.47 8.58
CA GLN A 131 9.79 -5.93 9.90
C GLN A 131 8.94 -5.30 11.00
N ARG A 132 8.68 -6.06 12.07
CA ARG A 132 7.90 -5.56 13.21
C ARG A 132 8.75 -4.63 14.08
N TYR A 133 8.10 -3.62 14.61
CA TYR A 133 8.65 -2.78 15.68
C TYR A 133 8.72 -3.57 17.00
N THR A 134 9.80 -3.42 17.70
CA THR A 134 9.97 -3.95 19.05
C THR A 134 9.03 -3.26 20.04
N GLN A 135 8.90 -3.81 21.26
CA GLN A 135 8.11 -3.15 22.31
C GLN A 135 8.68 -1.77 22.67
N ALA A 136 10.01 -1.65 22.76
CA ALA A 136 10.69 -0.40 23.10
C ALA A 136 10.44 0.68 22.02
N GLU A 137 10.58 0.34 20.75
CA GLU A 137 10.32 1.25 19.62
C GLU A 137 8.85 1.71 19.60
N ARG A 138 7.89 0.81 19.87
CA ARG A 138 6.48 1.21 19.95
C ARG A 138 6.19 2.13 21.13
N THR A 139 6.82 1.85 22.28
CA THR A 139 6.70 2.74 23.46
C THR A 139 7.25 4.12 23.12
N ALA A 140 8.46 4.21 22.55
CA ALA A 140 9.06 5.48 22.16
C ALA A 140 8.19 6.25 21.13
N LEU A 141 7.59 5.55 20.16
CA LEU A 141 6.68 6.15 19.20
C LEU A 141 5.40 6.71 19.86
N ASN A 142 4.82 5.95 20.81
CA ASN A 142 3.64 6.40 21.55
C ASN A 142 3.96 7.61 22.44
N ASP A 143 5.11 7.58 23.15
CA ASP A 143 5.55 8.69 23.98
C ASP A 143 5.77 9.95 23.13
N PHE A 144 6.45 9.82 21.98
CA PHE A 144 6.63 10.88 21.01
C PHE A 144 5.31 11.53 20.55
N VAL A 145 4.31 10.70 20.21
CA VAL A 145 2.97 11.19 19.81
C VAL A 145 2.27 11.88 20.98
N ASN A 146 2.38 11.35 22.19
CA ASN A 146 1.78 11.94 23.41
C ASN A 146 2.42 13.29 23.79
N GLU A 147 3.69 13.47 23.45
CA GLU A 147 4.43 14.72 23.62
C GLU A 147 4.15 15.76 22.52
N GLY A 148 3.31 15.42 21.55
CA GLY A 148 2.88 16.32 20.48
C GLY A 148 3.56 16.07 19.13
N GLY A 149 4.46 15.11 19.04
CA GLY A 149 5.09 14.70 17.78
C GLY A 149 4.08 14.13 16.77
N ARG A 150 4.34 14.31 15.48
CA ARG A 150 3.44 13.92 14.40
C ARG A 150 3.96 12.75 13.59
N VAL A 151 3.04 11.84 13.25
CA VAL A 151 3.37 10.62 12.53
C VAL A 151 2.46 10.46 11.32
N VAL A 152 3.06 10.27 10.14
CA VAL A 152 2.35 9.79 8.95
C VAL A 152 2.83 8.38 8.65
N LEU A 153 1.89 7.44 8.61
CA LEU A 153 2.15 6.03 8.39
C LEU A 153 1.44 5.57 7.12
N PHE A 154 2.21 4.99 6.20
CA PHE A 154 1.70 4.37 4.99
C PHE A 154 1.74 2.86 5.15
N THR A 155 0.61 2.20 4.91
CA THR A 155 0.49 0.74 4.93
C THR A 155 0.08 0.21 3.56
N GLU A 156 0.28 -1.08 3.34
CA GLU A 156 0.05 -1.73 2.05
C GLU A 156 -0.65 -3.08 2.26
N PRO A 157 -1.41 -3.56 1.28
CA PRO A 157 -1.94 -4.91 1.33
C PRO A 157 -0.83 -5.96 1.26
N LYS A 158 -1.15 -7.17 1.67
CA LYS A 158 -0.29 -8.34 1.44
C LYS A 158 -0.11 -8.54 -0.07
N ARG A 159 1.14 -8.63 -0.52
CA ARG A 159 1.49 -8.91 -1.93
C ARG A 159 2.13 -10.29 -2.05
N THR A 160 1.70 -11.05 -3.02
CA THR A 160 2.28 -12.35 -3.37
C THR A 160 2.81 -12.28 -4.78
N SER A 161 4.07 -12.63 -4.98
CA SER A 161 4.72 -12.76 -6.27
C SER A 161 5.25 -14.18 -6.44
N VAL A 162 5.26 -14.68 -7.68
CA VAL A 162 5.84 -15.97 -8.02
C VAL A 162 7.11 -15.72 -8.82
N ASN A 163 8.21 -16.31 -8.39
CA ASN A 163 9.49 -16.26 -9.09
C ASN A 163 10.00 -17.68 -9.40
N LEU A 164 11.18 -17.80 -9.98
CA LEU A 164 11.80 -19.10 -10.32
C LEU A 164 12.03 -20.02 -9.11
N PHE A 165 12.03 -19.48 -7.89
CA PHE A 165 12.26 -20.21 -6.64
C PHE A 165 10.98 -20.49 -5.86
N GLY A 166 9.81 -20.07 -6.39
CA GLY A 166 8.52 -20.30 -5.78
C GLY A 166 7.74 -19.02 -5.47
N GLU A 167 6.78 -19.12 -4.56
CA GLU A 167 5.93 -18.03 -4.11
C GLU A 167 6.65 -17.22 -3.03
N VAL A 168 6.74 -15.91 -3.22
CA VAL A 168 7.26 -14.96 -2.24
C VAL A 168 6.12 -14.06 -1.80
N THR A 169 5.83 -14.05 -0.51
CA THR A 169 4.84 -13.17 0.09
C THR A 169 5.49 -12.04 0.86
N THR A 170 5.21 -10.81 0.47
CA THR A 170 5.56 -9.61 1.23
C THR A 170 4.35 -9.15 2.04
N ARG A 171 4.55 -8.95 3.32
CA ARG A 171 3.51 -8.46 4.24
C ARG A 171 4.04 -7.27 5.03
N VAL A 172 3.33 -6.17 4.95
CA VAL A 172 3.56 -4.99 5.78
C VAL A 172 3.17 -5.30 7.23
N ARG A 173 3.96 -4.80 8.19
CA ARG A 173 3.88 -5.14 9.63
C ARG A 173 3.54 -3.92 10.48
N THR A 174 2.45 -3.27 10.15
CA THR A 174 1.96 -2.07 10.87
C THR A 174 0.99 -2.39 12.00
N GLU A 175 0.50 -3.62 12.11
CA GLU A 175 -0.60 -4.01 13.01
C GLU A 175 -0.35 -3.59 14.47
N SER A 176 0.89 -3.78 14.95
CA SER A 176 1.23 -3.49 16.35
C SER A 176 1.37 -2.00 16.65
N ILE A 177 1.53 -1.15 15.64
CA ILE A 177 1.53 0.30 15.75
C ILE A 177 0.08 0.80 15.68
N LEU A 178 -0.66 0.40 14.66
CA LEU A 178 -1.99 0.91 14.36
C LEU A 178 -3.01 0.66 15.47
N THR A 179 -2.90 -0.46 16.19
CA THR A 179 -3.81 -0.79 17.30
C THR A 179 -3.76 0.23 18.43
N SER A 180 -2.63 0.92 18.64
CA SER A 180 -2.50 2.00 19.63
C SER A 180 -3.32 3.23 19.27
N TYR A 181 -3.74 3.35 18.03
CA TYR A 181 -4.45 4.52 17.48
C TYR A 181 -5.87 4.20 17.00
N ALA A 182 -6.46 3.12 17.52
CA ALA A 182 -7.81 2.66 17.15
C ALA A 182 -7.98 2.48 15.62
N ILE A 183 -6.92 2.12 14.90
CA ILE A 183 -6.93 1.85 13.46
C ILE A 183 -6.41 0.44 13.21
N SER A 184 -6.98 -0.26 12.25
CA SER A 184 -6.42 -1.51 11.73
C SER A 184 -6.45 -1.55 10.21
N ALA A 185 -5.42 -2.14 9.59
CA ALA A 185 -5.30 -2.28 8.15
C ALA A 185 -5.76 -3.65 7.68
N GLY A 186 -6.49 -3.68 6.57
CA GLY A 186 -6.84 -4.91 5.88
C GLY A 186 -5.61 -5.60 5.29
N THR A 187 -5.73 -6.89 4.99
CA THR A 187 -4.66 -7.66 4.33
C THR A 187 -4.83 -7.78 2.83
N GLY A 188 -6.04 -7.52 2.33
CA GLY A 188 -6.37 -7.55 0.91
C GLY A 188 -6.22 -6.18 0.25
N TYR A 189 -6.15 -6.19 -1.07
CA TYR A 189 -6.21 -4.97 -1.86
C TYR A 189 -7.65 -4.61 -2.21
N LEU A 190 -7.87 -3.32 -2.44
CA LEU A 190 -9.10 -2.77 -2.97
C LEU A 190 -9.03 -2.71 -4.51
N TYR A 191 -10.18 -2.90 -5.15
CA TYR A 191 -10.28 -2.85 -6.60
C TYR A 191 -11.66 -2.41 -7.07
N ASN A 192 -11.73 -1.84 -8.26
CA ASN A 192 -12.99 -1.47 -8.88
C ASN A 192 -13.00 -1.90 -10.35
N LEU A 193 -13.99 -2.70 -10.73
CA LEU A 193 -14.12 -3.22 -12.09
C LEU A 193 -14.82 -2.24 -13.05
N ASN A 194 -15.61 -1.29 -12.51
CA ASN A 194 -16.48 -0.42 -13.30
C ASN A 194 -16.14 1.07 -13.17
N GLY A 195 -15.34 1.46 -12.20
CA GLY A 195 -14.97 2.84 -11.91
C GLY A 195 -13.49 2.95 -11.54
N ASN A 196 -12.64 2.13 -12.17
CA ASN A 196 -11.20 2.19 -11.95
C ASN A 196 -10.54 3.32 -12.78
N VAL A 197 -9.35 3.68 -12.37
CA VAL A 197 -8.53 4.72 -13.00
C VAL A 197 -7.40 4.05 -13.78
N GLY A 198 -7.72 3.44 -14.92
CA GLY A 198 -6.76 2.78 -15.79
C GLY A 198 -6.59 1.28 -15.55
N THR A 199 -6.41 0.83 -14.30
CA THR A 199 -6.38 -0.59 -13.95
C THR A 199 -7.38 -0.90 -12.83
N PHE A 200 -7.86 -2.14 -12.75
CA PHE A 200 -8.84 -2.51 -11.73
C PHE A 200 -8.35 -2.31 -10.27
N GLN A 201 -7.04 -2.25 -10.05
CA GLN A 201 -6.42 -2.00 -8.75
C GLN A 201 -6.11 -0.52 -8.49
N THR A 202 -6.30 0.34 -9.49
CA THR A 202 -6.17 1.79 -9.34
C THR A 202 -7.55 2.37 -9.07
N ILE A 203 -7.77 2.82 -7.86
CA ILE A 203 -9.08 3.28 -7.37
C ILE A 203 -9.07 4.76 -7.05
N ALA A 204 -10.24 5.36 -7.13
CA ALA A 204 -10.46 6.72 -6.71
C ALA A 204 -10.96 6.76 -5.26
N ALA A 205 -10.49 7.73 -4.51
CA ALA A 205 -10.96 8.06 -3.16
C ALA A 205 -11.27 9.55 -3.05
N THR A 206 -12.27 9.87 -2.23
CA THR A 206 -12.75 11.23 -2.01
C THR A 206 -12.67 11.59 -0.54
N SER A 207 -12.79 12.86 -0.23
CA SER A 207 -12.87 13.32 1.15
C SER A 207 -14.04 12.67 1.90
N ALA A 208 -13.77 12.10 3.07
CA ALA A 208 -14.77 11.53 3.97
C ALA A 208 -15.20 12.52 5.06
N SER A 209 -14.45 13.60 5.26
CA SER A 209 -14.69 14.57 6.33
C SER A 209 -14.11 15.94 5.95
N ASN A 210 -14.67 17.00 6.52
CA ASN A 210 -14.18 18.38 6.34
C ASN A 210 -12.90 18.65 7.15
N GLN A 211 -11.97 17.70 7.19
CA GLN A 211 -10.68 17.89 7.83
C GLN A 211 -9.70 18.56 6.88
N ARG A 212 -8.77 19.34 7.41
CA ARG A 212 -7.73 20.03 6.64
C ARG A 212 -6.87 19.09 5.82
N LEU A 213 -6.66 17.84 6.29
CA LEU A 213 -5.99 16.76 5.54
C LEU A 213 -6.65 16.40 4.21
N ALA A 214 -7.93 16.71 4.04
CA ALA A 214 -8.69 16.51 2.81
C ALA A 214 -9.14 17.83 2.18
N GLU A 215 -8.52 18.94 2.53
CA GLU A 215 -8.80 20.26 1.94
C GLU A 215 -8.40 20.26 0.48
N ASN A 216 -9.29 20.75 -0.38
CA ASN A 216 -9.14 20.75 -1.85
C ASN A 216 -8.94 19.37 -2.49
N VAL A 217 -9.27 18.29 -1.78
CA VAL A 217 -9.17 16.92 -2.27
C VAL A 217 -10.55 16.43 -2.70
N GLU A 218 -10.76 16.32 -4.01
CA GLU A 218 -12.00 15.79 -4.60
C GLU A 218 -11.83 14.36 -5.09
N ASN A 219 -10.65 14.02 -5.65
CA ASN A 219 -10.44 12.73 -6.32
C ASN A 219 -8.98 12.26 -6.27
N VAL A 220 -8.59 11.63 -5.18
CA VAL A 220 -7.26 11.00 -5.04
C VAL A 220 -7.21 9.69 -5.81
N THR A 221 -6.10 9.44 -6.50
CA THR A 221 -5.82 8.19 -7.20
C THR A 221 -4.89 7.31 -6.39
N LEU A 222 -5.37 6.15 -5.92
CA LEU A 222 -4.61 5.18 -5.12
C LEU A 222 -4.29 3.92 -5.93
N TYR A 223 -3.11 3.35 -5.66
CA TYR A 223 -2.53 2.23 -6.41
C TYR A 223 -2.37 0.99 -5.52
N THR A 224 -3.25 0.01 -5.70
CA THR A 224 -3.24 -1.21 -4.87
C THR A 224 -3.42 -0.92 -3.36
N SER A 225 -4.33 -0.03 -3.02
CA SER A 225 -4.60 0.36 -1.64
C SER A 225 -5.21 -0.77 -0.81
N THR A 226 -5.00 -0.73 0.51
CA THR A 226 -5.74 -1.55 1.48
C THR A 226 -6.79 -0.73 2.21
N SER A 227 -7.83 -1.41 2.73
CA SER A 227 -8.84 -0.78 3.58
C SER A 227 -8.34 -0.55 5.01
N LEU A 228 -8.82 0.50 5.63
CA LEU A 228 -8.65 0.76 7.06
C LEU A 228 -9.97 0.54 7.79
N THR A 229 -9.91 -0.09 8.95
CA THR A 229 -11.02 -0.13 9.90
C THR A 229 -10.70 0.88 11.02
N VAL A 230 -11.65 1.75 11.30
CA VAL A 230 -11.49 2.90 12.18
C VAL A 230 -12.39 2.71 13.40
N GLY A 231 -11.82 2.77 14.60
CA GLY A 231 -12.57 2.77 15.86
C GLY A 231 -13.05 4.18 16.25
N ASP A 232 -13.77 4.27 17.34
CA ASP A 232 -14.48 5.49 17.76
C ASP A 232 -13.57 6.71 18.04
N GLU A 233 -12.29 6.46 18.33
CA GLU A 233 -11.31 7.52 18.64
C GLU A 233 -10.55 8.01 17.41
N ALA A 234 -10.77 7.41 16.25
CA ALA A 234 -10.15 7.82 14.98
C ALA A 234 -11.21 8.28 13.99
N THR A 235 -10.83 9.11 13.05
CA THR A 235 -11.74 9.71 12.05
C THR A 235 -11.29 9.34 10.65
N PRO A 236 -12.20 8.87 9.77
CA PRO A 236 -11.93 8.71 8.35
C PRO A 236 -11.54 10.05 7.71
N VAL A 237 -10.53 10.04 6.85
CA VAL A 237 -10.07 11.19 6.06
C VAL A 237 -10.46 11.02 4.60
N LEU A 238 -10.20 9.85 4.03
CA LEU A 238 -10.55 9.50 2.65
C LEU A 238 -11.32 8.18 2.61
N GLU A 239 -12.31 8.13 1.73
CA GLU A 239 -13.10 6.94 1.44
C GLU A 239 -13.20 6.67 -0.06
N THR A 240 -13.29 5.40 -0.41
CA THR A 240 -13.50 4.97 -1.80
C THR A 240 -14.97 5.08 -2.22
N GLN A 241 -15.21 4.98 -3.52
CA GLN A 241 -16.58 4.89 -4.03
C GLN A 241 -17.29 3.60 -3.54
N PRO A 242 -18.63 3.61 -3.35
CA PRO A 242 -19.40 2.45 -2.88
C PRO A 242 -19.34 1.22 -3.80
N THR A 243 -18.87 1.39 -5.04
CA THR A 243 -18.68 0.30 -6.00
C THR A 243 -17.32 -0.40 -5.87
N THR A 244 -16.50 0.03 -4.91
CA THR A 244 -15.19 -0.57 -4.64
C THR A 244 -15.34 -1.92 -3.95
N ASN A 245 -14.53 -2.88 -4.37
CA ASN A 245 -14.50 -4.24 -3.83
C ASN A 245 -13.22 -4.45 -3.01
N SER A 246 -13.31 -5.34 -2.02
CA SER A 246 -12.15 -5.87 -1.31
C SER A 246 -11.84 -7.28 -1.80
N SER A 247 -10.57 -7.56 -2.09
CA SER A 247 -10.11 -8.89 -2.51
C SER A 247 -10.29 -9.97 -1.44
N THR A 248 -10.42 -9.58 -0.17
CA THR A 248 -10.67 -10.48 0.96
C THR A 248 -12.16 -10.60 1.31
N LEU A 249 -12.90 -9.49 1.33
CA LEU A 249 -14.32 -9.48 1.72
C LEU A 249 -15.25 -9.79 0.55
N ARG A 250 -14.81 -9.55 -0.69
CA ARG A 250 -15.58 -9.77 -1.93
C ARG A 250 -16.95 -9.10 -1.93
N SER A 251 -17.03 -7.94 -1.31
CA SER A 251 -18.25 -7.12 -1.21
C SER A 251 -17.98 -5.71 -1.70
N ASN A 252 -18.98 -5.11 -2.33
CA ASN A 252 -18.96 -3.71 -2.71
C ASN A 252 -19.30 -2.87 -1.48
N ALA A 253 -18.48 -1.88 -1.20
CA ALA A 253 -18.72 -0.90 -0.16
C ALA A 253 -17.88 0.36 -0.40
N SER A 254 -18.16 1.41 0.34
CA SER A 254 -17.20 2.47 0.61
C SER A 254 -16.21 1.96 1.67
N TYR A 255 -14.92 2.11 1.41
CA TYR A 255 -13.84 1.70 2.31
C TYR A 255 -13.02 2.91 2.70
N THR A 256 -12.78 3.09 3.98
CA THR A 256 -11.81 4.07 4.46
C THR A 256 -10.41 3.67 4.00
N VAL A 257 -9.66 4.61 3.40
CA VAL A 257 -8.30 4.41 2.89
C VAL A 257 -7.29 5.39 3.47
N ALA A 258 -7.77 6.44 4.14
CA ALA A 258 -6.96 7.28 5.02
C ALA A 258 -7.75 7.62 6.28
N ALA A 259 -7.08 7.64 7.43
CA ALA A 259 -7.68 7.92 8.73
C ALA A 259 -6.72 8.70 9.62
N ARG A 260 -7.27 9.48 10.56
CA ARG A 260 -6.52 10.26 11.55
C ARG A 260 -6.93 9.89 12.98
N HIS A 261 -5.95 9.73 13.86
CA HIS A 261 -6.12 9.69 15.31
C HIS A 261 -5.17 10.71 15.95
N GLY A 262 -5.69 11.83 16.41
CA GLY A 262 -4.86 12.88 17.00
C GLY A 262 -3.71 13.32 16.08
N ASN A 263 -2.49 13.10 16.52
CA ASN A 263 -1.25 13.41 15.80
C ASN A 263 -0.74 12.27 14.90
N VAL A 264 -1.58 11.27 14.60
CA VAL A 264 -1.23 10.16 13.71
C VAL A 264 -2.17 10.11 12.52
N VAL A 265 -1.61 10.09 11.32
CA VAL A 265 -2.32 9.86 10.06
C VAL A 265 -1.88 8.53 9.47
N VAL A 266 -2.83 7.73 9.01
CA VAL A 266 -2.59 6.45 8.35
C VAL A 266 -3.20 6.47 6.96
N VAL A 267 -2.43 6.07 5.96
CA VAL A 267 -2.89 5.93 4.57
C VAL A 267 -2.67 4.50 4.09
N GLY A 268 -3.66 3.91 3.44
CA GLY A 268 -3.69 2.52 2.98
C GLY A 268 -2.93 2.25 1.67
N ASP A 269 -2.15 3.18 1.21
CA ASP A 269 -1.32 3.13 0.00
C ASP A 269 -0.08 4.01 0.19
N SER A 270 1.01 3.70 -0.47
CA SER A 270 2.20 4.53 -0.54
C SER A 270 2.72 4.70 -1.98
N GLU A 271 2.13 4.01 -2.94
CA GLU A 271 2.54 4.10 -4.35
C GLU A 271 2.13 5.44 -4.98
N PHE A 272 1.10 6.09 -4.47
CA PHE A 272 0.71 7.43 -4.94
C PHE A 272 1.77 8.50 -4.68
N LEU A 273 2.68 8.28 -3.70
CA LEU A 273 3.80 9.19 -3.39
C LEU A 273 4.92 9.18 -4.42
N THR A 274 4.97 8.18 -5.32
CA THR A 274 6.06 8.07 -6.29
C THR A 274 6.03 9.22 -7.30
N GLU A 275 7.20 9.57 -7.84
CA GLU A 275 7.35 10.63 -8.83
C GLU A 275 6.43 10.46 -10.05
N GLN A 276 6.07 9.21 -10.38
CA GLN A 276 5.17 8.88 -11.49
C GLN A 276 3.68 9.10 -11.16
N ASN A 277 3.31 9.10 -9.87
CA ASN A 277 1.93 9.02 -9.44
C ASN A 277 1.42 10.23 -8.65
N TYR A 278 2.32 10.98 -8.00
CA TYR A 278 1.89 12.08 -7.11
C TYR A 278 1.19 13.23 -7.83
N ARG A 279 1.33 13.35 -9.17
CA ARG A 279 0.68 14.37 -10.02
C ARG A 279 -0.58 13.87 -10.71
N LYS A 280 -1.22 12.83 -10.20
CA LYS A 280 -2.42 12.25 -10.84
C LYS A 280 -3.64 12.47 -9.95
N GLY A 281 -4.66 13.12 -10.52
CA GLY A 281 -5.78 13.59 -9.73
C GLY A 281 -5.28 14.56 -8.65
N ASP A 282 -5.93 14.56 -7.50
CA ASP A 282 -5.57 15.45 -6.38
C ASP A 282 -4.53 14.81 -5.43
N ASN A 283 -3.66 13.93 -5.95
CA ASN A 283 -2.59 13.34 -5.16
C ASN A 283 -1.60 14.40 -4.67
N GLU A 284 -1.37 15.43 -5.46
CA GLU A 284 -0.47 16.54 -5.14
C GLU A 284 -1.00 17.34 -3.95
N GLU A 285 -2.28 17.64 -3.91
CA GLU A 285 -2.97 18.29 -2.80
C GLU A 285 -2.91 17.42 -1.54
N LEU A 286 -3.17 16.12 -1.68
CA LEU A 286 -3.05 15.20 -0.54
C LEU A 286 -1.63 15.16 0.02
N VAL A 287 -0.61 15.10 -0.85
CA VAL A 287 0.80 15.14 -0.41
C VAL A 287 1.13 16.46 0.29
N GLY A 288 0.65 17.59 -0.23
CA GLY A 288 0.77 18.91 0.39
C GLY A 288 0.15 18.92 1.79
N ASN A 289 -1.09 18.48 1.92
CA ASN A 289 -1.81 18.41 3.19
C ASN A 289 -1.12 17.48 4.22
N LEU A 290 -0.54 16.34 3.77
CA LEU A 290 0.24 15.46 4.63
C LEU A 290 1.54 16.11 5.11
N ILE A 291 2.20 16.90 4.25
CA ILE A 291 3.39 17.67 4.63
C ILE A 291 3.01 18.77 5.61
N GLU A 292 1.97 19.54 5.37
CA GLU A 292 1.48 20.57 6.29
C GLU A 292 1.12 19.96 7.66
N PHE A 293 0.48 18.78 7.67
CA PHE A 293 0.26 18.05 8.90
C PHE A 293 1.56 17.70 9.62
N LEU A 294 2.58 17.16 8.94
CA LEU A 294 3.88 16.85 9.54
C LEU A 294 4.55 18.11 10.14
N LEU A 295 4.39 19.26 9.48
CA LEU A 295 4.98 20.53 9.88
C LEU A 295 4.20 21.30 10.96
N ASN A 296 3.10 20.74 11.46
CA ASN A 296 2.21 21.40 12.44
C ASN A 296 1.66 22.75 11.92
N ALA A 297 1.32 22.79 10.64
CA ALA A 297 0.80 23.99 9.97
C ALA A 297 -0.77 24.02 9.94
N ASP A 298 -1.43 23.07 10.58
CA ASP A 298 -2.89 22.93 10.65
C ASP A 298 -3.56 23.66 11.81
#